data_f1dacaa949649e56e45027afdeec4582
#
_entry.id   f1dacaa949649e56e45027afdeec4582
#
_cell.length_a   1.000
_cell.length_b   1.000
_cell.length_c   1.000
_cell.angle_alpha   90.00
_cell.angle_beta   90.00
_cell.angle_gamma   90.00
#
_symmetry.space_group_name_H-M   'P 1'
#
loop_
_entity.id
_entity.type
_entity.pdbx_description
1 polymer ?
#
loop_
_entity_poly.entity_id
_entity_poly.type
_entity_poly.pdbx_seq_one_letter_code
_entity_poly.pdbx_strand_id
1 'polypeptide(L)'
;MSQSMESSPGGAKIVGKGAATAAGPGPDVMAASSLDGNSVISSDGHDVGSLKEIMLDVSSGHIAYAVLSSGGFLGIGNKLLAVPWGALTLDTDNRCFRIDATANQVRNSPGFDKDAWPSMADHVWASTVHQHYGREPYWSSDRTSNVGATGAIPPEGVDAPEAGGVKL
;
A
#
# COMPACT_ATOMS: atom_id res chain seq x y z
N MET A 1 -19.75 -6.31 -18.92
CA MET A 1 -19.07 -5.02 -18.70
C MET A 1 -18.30 -5.13 -17.41
N SER A 2 -17.00 -5.09 -17.50
CA SER A 2 -16.16 -5.11 -16.31
C SER A 2 -16.18 -3.71 -15.73
N GLN A 3 -16.81 -3.56 -14.59
CA GLN A 3 -16.67 -2.32 -13.87
C GLN A 3 -15.32 -2.36 -13.19
N SER A 4 -14.41 -1.54 -13.66
CA SER A 4 -13.19 -1.29 -12.93
C SER A 4 -13.59 -0.47 -11.72
N MET A 5 -13.68 -1.11 -10.58
CA MET A 5 -13.83 -0.36 -9.35
C MET A 5 -12.56 0.43 -9.13
N GLU A 6 -12.71 1.73 -9.16
CA GLU A 6 -11.60 2.62 -8.86
C GLU A 6 -11.19 2.37 -7.43
N SER A 7 -9.98 1.91 -7.27
CA SER A 7 -9.43 1.71 -5.94
C SER A 7 -9.16 3.06 -5.27
N SER A 8 -9.41 3.12 -3.99
CA SER A 8 -9.03 4.26 -3.17
C SER A 8 -7.54 4.54 -3.32
N PRO A 9 -7.11 5.79 -3.21
CA PRO A 9 -5.69 6.12 -3.24
C PRO A 9 -4.94 5.28 -2.21
N GLY A 10 -3.90 4.60 -2.65
CA GLY A 10 -3.09 3.73 -1.78
C GLY A 10 -3.59 2.30 -1.65
N GLY A 11 -4.78 1.99 -2.13
CA GLY A 11 -5.30 0.62 -2.12
C GLY A 11 -4.80 -0.23 -3.28
N ALA A 12 -4.83 -1.55 -3.12
CA ALA A 12 -4.58 -2.48 -4.21
C ALA A 12 -5.81 -2.53 -5.13
N LYS A 13 -5.57 -2.75 -6.41
CA LYS A 13 -6.65 -2.95 -7.36
C LYS A 13 -7.13 -4.39 -7.28
N ILE A 14 -8.38 -4.61 -7.66
CA ILE A 14 -8.97 -5.94 -7.73
C ILE A 14 -9.44 -6.16 -9.16
N VAL A 15 -9.06 -7.27 -9.75
CA VAL A 15 -9.50 -7.69 -11.08
C VAL A 15 -10.01 -9.12 -11.02
N GLY A 16 -10.83 -9.50 -12.01
CA GLY A 16 -11.44 -10.81 -12.06
C GLY A 16 -12.93 -10.74 -11.83
N LYS A 17 -13.60 -11.87 -11.94
CA LYS A 17 -15.06 -11.94 -11.81
C LYS A 17 -15.53 -11.81 -10.37
N GLY A 18 -14.59 -11.73 -9.46
CA GLY A 18 -14.90 -11.40 -8.08
C GLY A 18 -15.96 -12.27 -7.47
N ALA A 19 -15.90 -13.55 -7.74
CA ALA A 19 -16.90 -14.43 -7.18
C ALA A 19 -16.98 -14.15 -5.70
N ALA A 20 -18.17 -13.77 -5.25
CA ALA A 20 -18.49 -13.81 -3.86
C ALA A 20 -18.08 -15.22 -3.44
N THR A 21 -16.93 -15.31 -2.80
CA THR A 21 -16.43 -16.61 -2.41
C THR A 21 -17.37 -17.11 -1.34
N ALA A 22 -17.85 -18.31 -1.51
CA ALA A 22 -18.73 -18.95 -0.54
C ALA A 22 -18.10 -19.01 0.87
N ALA A 23 -16.86 -18.57 0.99
CA ALA A 23 -16.06 -18.69 2.22
C ALA A 23 -15.67 -17.35 2.85
N GLY A 24 -16.16 -16.23 2.36
CA GLY A 24 -15.77 -14.94 2.93
C GLY A 24 -16.58 -13.76 2.42
N PRO A 25 -16.31 -12.57 2.97
CA PRO A 25 -17.10 -11.37 2.67
C PRO A 25 -16.90 -10.79 1.27
N GLY A 26 -16.23 -11.48 0.40
CA GLY A 26 -16.02 -11.05 -0.98
C GLY A 26 -14.63 -10.46 -1.19
N PRO A 27 -14.31 -10.03 -2.42
CA PRO A 27 -12.97 -9.59 -2.72
C PRO A 27 -12.60 -8.23 -2.11
N ASP A 28 -13.58 -7.40 -1.77
CA ASP A 28 -13.32 -6.06 -1.24
C ASP A 28 -12.82 -6.09 0.21
N VAL A 29 -13.24 -7.06 0.97
CA VAL A 29 -12.80 -7.27 2.35
C VAL A 29 -12.43 -8.73 2.52
N MET A 30 -11.17 -8.99 2.80
CA MET A 30 -10.65 -10.35 2.92
C MET A 30 -9.82 -10.49 4.19
N ALA A 31 -9.75 -11.69 4.70
CA ALA A 31 -8.82 -11.98 5.79
C ALA A 31 -7.39 -11.93 5.25
N ALA A 32 -6.51 -11.22 5.95
CA ALA A 32 -5.09 -11.14 5.56
C ALA A 32 -4.46 -12.53 5.39
N SER A 33 -4.87 -13.48 6.22
CA SER A 33 -4.38 -14.86 6.15
C SER A 33 -4.76 -15.59 4.85
N SER A 34 -5.82 -15.14 4.17
CA SER A 34 -6.20 -15.75 2.89
C SER A 34 -5.35 -15.23 1.73
N LEU A 35 -4.60 -14.17 1.96
CA LEU A 35 -3.73 -13.56 0.97
C LEU A 35 -2.28 -14.05 1.11
N ASP A 36 -1.92 -14.59 2.27
CA ASP A 36 -0.58 -15.11 2.52
C ASP A 36 -0.26 -16.27 1.59
N GLY A 37 0.96 -16.31 1.10
CA GLY A 37 1.44 -17.38 0.22
C GLY A 37 1.01 -17.26 -1.23
N ASN A 38 0.15 -16.32 -1.58
CA ASN A 38 -0.24 -16.14 -2.97
C ASN A 38 0.96 -15.66 -3.82
N SER A 39 1.10 -16.25 -5.01
CA SER A 39 2.15 -15.87 -5.95
C SER A 39 1.99 -14.42 -6.41
N VAL A 40 3.10 -13.78 -6.69
CA VAL A 40 3.15 -12.43 -7.25
C VAL A 40 3.77 -12.49 -8.64
N ILE A 41 3.03 -12.02 -9.63
CA ILE A 41 3.43 -12.05 -11.03
C ILE A 41 3.77 -10.64 -11.49
N SER A 42 4.95 -10.47 -12.06
CA SER A 42 5.39 -9.18 -12.59
C SER A 42 4.62 -8.76 -13.84
N SER A 43 4.76 -7.49 -14.23
CA SER A 43 4.11 -6.96 -15.43
C SER A 43 4.57 -7.64 -16.72
N ASP A 44 5.76 -8.22 -16.73
CA ASP A 44 6.31 -9.01 -17.84
C ASP A 44 6.06 -10.51 -17.69
N GLY A 45 5.17 -10.91 -16.78
CA GLY A 45 4.65 -12.28 -16.70
C GLY A 45 5.49 -13.29 -15.92
N HIS A 46 6.48 -12.83 -15.17
CA HIS A 46 7.32 -13.73 -14.38
C HIS A 46 6.83 -13.83 -12.93
N ASP A 47 6.94 -15.01 -12.36
CA ASP A 47 6.70 -15.21 -10.95
C ASP A 47 7.89 -14.60 -10.18
N VAL A 48 7.63 -13.59 -9.38
CA VAL A 48 8.66 -12.87 -8.63
C VAL A 48 8.68 -13.23 -7.14
N GLY A 49 7.87 -14.20 -6.75
CA GLY A 49 7.80 -14.68 -5.39
C GLY A 49 6.38 -14.78 -4.87
N SER A 50 6.25 -14.80 -3.57
CA SER A 50 4.95 -14.91 -2.93
C SER A 50 4.79 -13.86 -1.82
N LEU A 51 3.56 -13.50 -1.54
CA LEU A 51 3.22 -12.63 -0.43
C LEU A 51 3.55 -13.35 0.89
N LYS A 52 4.34 -12.73 1.73
CA LYS A 52 4.80 -13.30 2.99
C LYS A 52 4.16 -12.62 4.18
N GLU A 53 4.07 -11.30 4.15
CA GLU A 53 3.51 -10.52 5.25
C GLU A 53 2.77 -9.30 4.69
N ILE A 54 1.81 -8.83 5.45
CA ILE A 54 1.13 -7.56 5.19
C ILE A 54 1.42 -6.64 6.37
N MET A 55 2.11 -5.55 6.12
CA MET A 55 2.50 -4.59 7.15
C MET A 55 1.41 -3.54 7.31
N LEU A 56 0.92 -3.44 8.53
CA LEU A 56 -0.16 -2.51 8.85
C LEU A 56 0.41 -1.30 9.58
N ASP A 57 0.02 -0.12 9.17
CA ASP A 57 0.20 1.07 9.97
C ASP A 57 -0.88 1.06 11.05
N VAL A 58 -0.49 0.69 12.26
CA VAL A 58 -1.41 0.49 13.37
C VAL A 58 -2.15 1.78 13.76
N SER A 59 -1.50 2.92 13.58
CA SER A 59 -2.07 4.20 13.99
C SER A 59 -3.17 4.68 13.04
N SER A 60 -2.99 4.48 11.75
CA SER A 60 -3.95 4.92 10.74
C SER A 60 -4.90 3.80 10.28
N GLY A 61 -4.55 2.54 10.51
CA GLY A 61 -5.31 1.40 10.03
C GLY A 61 -5.08 1.09 8.55
N HIS A 62 -4.14 1.76 7.89
CA HIS A 62 -3.84 1.50 6.49
C HIS A 62 -2.84 0.37 6.33
N ILE A 63 -2.92 -0.33 5.21
CA ILE A 63 -1.86 -1.26 4.83
C ILE A 63 -0.70 -0.44 4.28
N ALA A 64 0.44 -0.57 4.93
CA ALA A 64 1.63 0.17 4.54
C ALA A 64 2.37 -0.52 3.40
N TYR A 65 2.68 -1.79 3.57
CA TYR A 65 3.47 -2.55 2.61
C TYR A 65 3.01 -4.00 2.54
N ALA A 66 3.24 -4.60 1.39
CA ALA A 66 3.32 -6.05 1.25
C ALA A 66 4.79 -6.45 1.34
N VAL A 67 5.07 -7.55 2.01
CA VAL A 67 6.41 -8.13 2.05
C VAL A 67 6.40 -9.40 1.23
N LEU A 68 7.27 -9.45 0.23
CA LEU A 68 7.40 -10.58 -0.67
C LEU A 68 8.63 -11.40 -0.32
N SER A 69 8.48 -12.71 -0.41
CA SER A 69 9.60 -13.66 -0.39
C SER A 69 9.90 -14.07 -1.82
N SER A 70 11.09 -13.81 -2.30
CA SER A 70 11.47 -14.11 -3.67
C SER A 70 11.75 -15.59 -3.94
N GLY A 71 11.84 -16.39 -2.90
CA GLY A 71 12.10 -17.83 -3.05
C GLY A 71 13.39 -18.17 -3.79
N GLY A 72 14.30 -17.22 -3.93
CA GLY A 72 15.55 -17.43 -4.68
C GLY A 72 15.42 -17.30 -6.19
N PHE A 73 14.22 -17.18 -6.73
CA PHE A 73 14.02 -17.08 -8.17
C PHE A 73 14.71 -15.87 -8.79
N LEU A 74 14.72 -14.75 -8.09
CA LEU A 74 15.35 -13.53 -8.59
C LEU A 74 16.87 -13.51 -8.38
N GLY A 75 17.46 -14.58 -7.87
CA GLY A 75 18.90 -14.63 -7.60
C GLY A 75 19.36 -13.75 -6.44
N ILE A 76 18.44 -13.27 -5.65
CA ILE A 76 18.72 -12.41 -4.50
C ILE A 76 18.73 -13.17 -3.17
N GLY A 77 18.69 -14.50 -3.24
CA GLY A 77 18.72 -15.36 -2.06
C GLY A 77 17.43 -15.30 -1.27
N ASN A 78 17.55 -15.36 0.05
CA ASN A 78 16.41 -15.38 0.96
C ASN A 78 16.02 -13.99 1.42
N LYS A 79 16.19 -12.99 0.57
CA LYS A 79 15.81 -11.63 0.94
C LYS A 79 14.31 -11.43 0.84
N LEU A 80 13.83 -10.57 1.69
CA LEU A 80 12.47 -10.08 1.66
C LEU A 80 12.45 -8.73 0.94
N LEU A 81 11.37 -8.46 0.24
CA LEU A 81 11.18 -7.23 -0.53
C LEU A 81 9.94 -6.52 -0.03
N ALA A 82 10.06 -5.24 0.30
CA ALA A 82 8.90 -4.43 0.63
C ALA A 82 8.34 -3.80 -0.64
N VAL A 83 7.05 -3.89 -0.81
CA VAL A 83 6.32 -3.39 -1.97
C VAL A 83 5.16 -2.53 -1.48
N PRO A 84 4.97 -1.32 -2.02
CA PRO A 84 3.79 -0.53 -1.68
C PRO A 84 2.51 -1.29 -2.02
N TRP A 85 1.55 -1.29 -1.11
CA TRP A 85 0.29 -2.01 -1.34
C TRP A 85 -0.41 -1.57 -2.62
N GLY A 86 -0.36 -0.26 -2.92
CA GLY A 86 -0.94 0.30 -4.15
C GLY A 86 -0.27 -0.13 -5.45
N ALA A 87 0.88 -0.80 -5.40
CA ALA A 87 1.53 -1.36 -6.60
C ALA A 87 1.00 -2.74 -6.96
N LEU A 88 0.14 -3.32 -6.12
CA LEU A 88 -0.39 -4.66 -6.31
C LEU A 88 -1.80 -4.62 -6.88
N THR A 89 -2.12 -5.64 -7.62
CA THR A 89 -3.47 -5.91 -8.13
C THR A 89 -3.81 -7.35 -7.75
N LEU A 90 -4.91 -7.55 -7.04
CA LEU A 90 -5.40 -8.88 -6.71
C LEU A 90 -6.16 -9.43 -7.92
N ASP A 91 -5.70 -10.54 -8.46
CA ASP A 91 -6.36 -11.26 -9.54
C ASP A 91 -7.11 -12.45 -8.95
N THR A 92 -8.40 -12.31 -8.80
CA THR A 92 -9.25 -13.31 -8.15
C THR A 92 -9.45 -14.54 -9.02
N ASP A 93 -9.38 -14.39 -10.33
CA ASP A 93 -9.57 -15.52 -11.26
C ASP A 93 -8.36 -16.44 -11.25
N ASN A 94 -7.17 -15.87 -11.16
CA ASN A 94 -5.92 -16.62 -11.15
C ASN A 94 -5.37 -16.86 -9.75
N ARG A 95 -6.02 -16.33 -8.74
CA ARG A 95 -5.62 -16.47 -7.33
C ARG A 95 -4.17 -16.06 -7.10
N CYS A 96 -3.80 -14.92 -7.64
CA CYS A 96 -2.45 -14.39 -7.52
C CYS A 96 -2.51 -12.87 -7.38
N PHE A 97 -1.39 -12.29 -7.01
CA PHE A 97 -1.21 -10.86 -7.14
C PHE A 97 -0.44 -10.56 -8.41
N ARG A 98 -0.74 -9.43 -9.01
CA ARG A 98 0.06 -8.86 -10.08
C ARG A 98 0.72 -7.61 -9.54
N ILE A 99 1.99 -7.42 -9.87
CA ILE A 99 2.70 -6.20 -9.49
C ILE A 99 2.94 -5.35 -10.74
N ASP A 100 2.71 -4.04 -10.61
CA ASP A 100 2.92 -3.09 -11.70
C ASP A 100 4.41 -2.72 -11.79
N ALA A 101 5.23 -3.72 -11.98
CA ALA A 101 6.69 -3.61 -12.12
C ALA A 101 7.21 -4.84 -12.85
N THR A 102 8.29 -4.68 -13.61
CA THR A 102 8.95 -5.81 -14.28
C THR A 102 9.71 -6.66 -13.27
N ALA A 103 10.01 -7.91 -13.63
CA ALA A 103 10.81 -8.80 -12.78
C ALA A 103 12.17 -8.18 -12.45
N ASN A 104 12.78 -7.46 -13.39
CA ASN A 104 14.05 -6.80 -13.17
C ASN A 104 13.92 -5.64 -12.17
N GLN A 105 12.85 -4.88 -12.26
CA GLN A 105 12.57 -3.81 -11.31
C GLN A 105 12.35 -4.36 -9.90
N VAL A 106 11.61 -5.44 -9.77
CA VAL A 106 11.40 -6.11 -8.49
C VAL A 106 12.72 -6.63 -7.92
N ARG A 107 13.58 -7.23 -8.78
CA ARG A 107 14.89 -7.72 -8.35
C ARG A 107 15.77 -6.61 -7.79
N ASN A 108 15.69 -5.42 -8.35
CA ASN A 108 16.50 -4.28 -7.96
C ASN A 108 15.89 -3.44 -6.85
N SER A 109 14.75 -3.84 -6.31
CA SER A 109 14.14 -3.10 -5.23
C SER A 109 14.93 -3.24 -3.93
N PRO A 110 14.79 -2.28 -3.01
CA PRO A 110 15.41 -2.38 -1.70
C PRO A 110 14.94 -3.65 -0.99
N GLY A 111 15.86 -4.57 -0.76
CA GLY A 111 15.58 -5.81 -0.04
C GLY A 111 16.23 -5.80 1.33
N PHE A 112 15.74 -6.65 2.20
CA PHE A 112 16.28 -6.80 3.55
C PHE A 112 16.29 -8.28 3.98
N ASP A 113 17.12 -8.59 4.95
CA ASP A 113 17.20 -9.95 5.45
C ASP A 113 16.05 -10.23 6.42
N LYS A 114 15.58 -11.46 6.42
CA LYS A 114 14.50 -11.88 7.30
C LYS A 114 14.81 -11.67 8.79
N ASP A 115 16.09 -11.59 9.14
CA ASP A 115 16.54 -11.42 10.51
C ASP A 115 16.97 -9.98 10.82
N ALA A 116 16.88 -9.08 9.83
CA ALA A 116 17.30 -7.68 9.96
C ALA A 116 16.30 -6.76 9.27
N TRP A 117 15.16 -6.60 9.90
CA TRP A 117 14.09 -5.77 9.36
C TRP A 117 14.41 -4.28 9.48
N PRO A 118 14.17 -3.49 8.44
CA PRO A 118 14.33 -2.05 8.53
C PRO A 118 13.23 -1.44 9.39
N SER A 119 13.45 -0.23 9.87
CA SER A 119 12.37 0.53 10.50
C SER A 119 11.37 0.97 9.42
N MET A 120 10.31 0.23 9.25
CA MET A 120 9.29 0.51 8.22
C MET A 120 8.49 1.78 8.51
N ALA A 121 8.59 2.29 9.72
CA ALA A 121 8.00 3.57 10.09
C ALA A 121 8.92 4.76 9.74
N ASP A 122 10.16 4.50 9.31
CA ASP A 122 11.06 5.54 8.88
C ASP A 122 10.63 6.06 7.50
N HIS A 123 10.18 7.27 7.46
CA HIS A 123 9.70 7.89 6.23
C HIS A 123 10.78 8.05 5.15
N VAL A 124 12.05 8.13 5.54
CA VAL A 124 13.15 8.21 4.57
C VAL A 124 13.28 6.89 3.82
N TRP A 125 13.34 5.80 4.57
CA TRP A 125 13.38 4.46 3.97
C TRP A 125 12.10 4.18 3.18
N ALA A 126 10.96 4.49 3.77
CA ALA A 126 9.66 4.31 3.15
C ALA A 126 9.54 5.04 1.82
N SER A 127 10.03 6.27 1.76
CA SER A 127 10.02 7.05 0.52
C SER A 127 10.85 6.42 -0.59
N THR A 128 11.98 5.78 -0.24
CA THR A 128 12.80 5.09 -1.26
C THR A 128 12.04 3.91 -1.86
N VAL A 129 11.28 3.18 -1.06
CA VAL A 129 10.47 2.06 -1.54
C VAL A 129 9.36 2.55 -2.48
N HIS A 130 8.60 3.56 -2.06
CA HIS A 130 7.53 4.11 -2.88
C HIS A 130 8.06 4.69 -4.20
N GLN A 131 9.19 5.42 -4.13
CA GLN A 131 9.81 6.00 -5.31
C GLN A 131 10.28 4.94 -6.29
N HIS A 132 10.84 3.84 -5.80
CA HIS A 132 11.30 2.72 -6.64
C HIS A 132 10.17 2.14 -7.49
N TYR A 133 8.95 2.06 -6.93
CA TYR A 133 7.78 1.55 -7.64
C TYR A 133 6.91 2.64 -8.26
N GLY A 134 7.34 3.91 -8.20
CA GLY A 134 6.59 5.02 -8.77
C GLY A 134 5.21 5.21 -8.13
N ARG A 135 5.11 4.98 -6.84
CA ARG A 135 3.85 5.08 -6.10
C ARG A 135 3.90 6.18 -5.07
N GLU A 136 2.77 6.88 -4.91
CA GLU A 136 2.61 7.83 -3.84
C GLU A 136 2.65 7.12 -2.49
N PRO A 137 3.28 7.71 -1.48
CA PRO A 137 3.25 7.16 -0.15
C PRO A 137 1.83 7.03 0.40
N TYR A 138 1.53 5.96 1.10
CA TYR A 138 0.19 5.71 1.63
C TYR A 138 -0.29 6.82 2.59
N TRP A 139 0.63 7.48 3.26
CA TRP A 139 0.30 8.58 4.18
C TRP A 139 0.02 9.91 3.46
N SER A 140 0.23 10.00 2.16
CA SER A 140 -0.08 11.21 1.40
C SER A 140 -1.58 11.41 1.27
N SER A 141 -2.34 10.35 1.24
CA SER A 141 -3.79 10.39 1.08
C SER A 141 -4.48 11.08 2.26
N ASP A 142 -3.92 10.92 3.46
CA ASP A 142 -4.48 11.53 4.65
C ASP A 142 -4.33 13.06 4.65
N ARG A 143 -3.28 13.56 4.02
CA ARG A 143 -3.05 15.01 3.94
C ARG A 143 -4.07 15.69 3.06
N THR A 144 -4.48 15.02 1.99
CA THR A 144 -5.45 15.61 1.06
C THR A 144 -6.82 15.73 1.72
N SER A 145 -7.16 14.79 2.57
CA SER A 145 -8.43 14.84 3.29
C SER A 145 -8.45 15.96 4.33
N ASN A 146 -7.29 16.28 4.89
CA ASN A 146 -7.22 17.30 5.92
C ASN A 146 -7.15 18.73 5.36
N VAL A 147 -6.67 18.90 4.14
CA VAL A 147 -6.60 20.22 3.52
C VAL A 147 -7.98 20.78 3.26
N GLY A 148 -8.93 19.93 2.95
CA GLY A 148 -10.29 20.37 2.74
C GLY A 148 -10.98 20.89 4.01
N ALA A 149 -10.57 20.39 5.15
CA ALA A 149 -11.15 20.82 6.40
C ALA A 149 -10.55 22.13 6.91
N THR A 150 -9.29 22.38 6.52
CA THR A 150 -8.60 23.57 7.00
C THR A 150 -9.09 24.84 6.32
N GLY A 151 -9.66 24.68 5.14
CA GLY A 151 -10.16 25.84 4.43
C GLY A 151 -11.40 26.47 5.01
N ALA A 152 -11.93 25.89 6.04
CA ALA A 152 -13.16 26.39 6.62
C ALA A 152 -12.95 27.40 7.73
N ILE A 153 -11.74 27.77 8.04
CA ILE A 153 -11.51 28.70 9.12
C ILE A 153 -11.83 30.11 8.65
N PRO A 154 -12.80 30.73 9.22
CA PRO A 154 -13.11 32.08 8.86
C PRO A 154 -12.11 33.04 9.49
N PRO A 155 -11.79 34.05 8.81
CA PRO A 155 -10.83 35.00 9.28
C PRO A 155 -11.38 35.93 10.33
N GLU A 156 -12.65 36.02 10.42
CA GLU A 156 -13.18 37.00 11.28
C GLU A 156 -13.01 36.70 12.73
N GLY A 157 -12.64 35.58 13.04
CA GLY A 157 -12.34 35.29 14.39
C GLY A 157 -11.32 36.18 14.99
N VAL A 158 -10.66 36.81 14.16
CA VAL A 158 -9.68 37.60 14.59
C VAL A 158 -10.11 38.74 15.31
N ASP A 159 -11.22 39.21 15.03
CA ASP A 159 -11.59 40.31 15.64
C ASP A 159 -11.70 40.26 17.04
N ALA A 160 -11.79 39.27 17.38
CA ALA A 160 -11.97 39.21 18.71
C ALA A 160 -11.06 39.96 19.49
N PRO A 161 -10.67 40.48 19.40
CA PRO A 161 -10.04 41.04 20.19
C PRO A 161 -10.15 42.04 20.86
N GLU A 162 -10.31 42.17 20.64
CA GLU A 162 -10.15 42.95 21.18
C GLU A 162 -10.52 43.08 22.11
N ALA A 163 -10.95 42.80 21.98
CA ALA A 163 -11.38 43.05 22.85
C ALA A 163 -10.83 43.18 23.92
N GLY A 164 -10.59 43.07 23.74
CA GLY A 164 -10.23 43.12 24.58
C GLY A 164 -9.91 43.66 25.27
N GLY A 165 -9.74 43.70 25.02
CA GLY A 165 -9.29 44.20 25.71
C GLY A 165 -9.56 44.62 26.55
N VAL A 166 -9.90 44.70 26.64
CA VAL A 166 -9.98 45.06 27.34
C VAL A 166 -9.84 45.60 28.22
N LYS A 167 -10.01 45.89 28.34
CA LYS A 167 -9.74 46.43 29.18
C LYS A 167 -9.84 46.61 30.27
N LEU A 168 -9.84 46.59 30.42
CA LEU A 168 -9.70 46.81 31.46
C LEU A 168 -9.47 47.00 32.35
#